data_bade7af7d211ff82cdc7cf869ce76809
#
_entry.id   bade7af7d211ff82cdc7cf869ce76809
#
_cell.length_a   1.000
_cell.length_b   1.000
_cell.length_c   1.000
_cell.angle_alpha   90.00
_cell.angle_beta   90.00
_cell.angle_gamma   90.00
#
_symmetry.space_group_name_H-M   'P 1'
#
loop_
_entity.id
_entity.type
_entity.pdbx_description
1 polymer ?
#
loop_
_entity_poly.entity_id
_entity_poly.type
_entity_poly.pdbx_seq_one_letter_code
_entity_poly.pdbx_strand_id
1 'polypeptide(L)'
;DLIIAGSNFIFRHIKQNYSKYLDNKKKLMVIFRGINVDYFDPTTKFETDEKKLLKKWDIEKDKKIILLPGRLTSWKGQEVFIEAINLVNIELGYEAFYAIILGSDQGRDLYKKKLIRLSEQYRLSKQIKFIDHCKDMALAYKVSDIVISASIEPEAFGRVAVEAQSMERPIIASNIGGSNETIIDEKTGFLYEAGDAKSLSKKILKLLYLDETLLKSIGIQGRKNIVQKFNVEKMCFS
;
A
#
# COMPACT_ATOMS: atom_id res chain seq x y z
N ASP A 1 -26.35 7.70 -21.93
CA ASP A 1 -25.49 7.98 -20.77
C ASP A 1 -24.25 7.08 -20.80
N LEU A 2 -23.11 7.59 -20.26
CA LEU A 2 -21.85 6.87 -20.16
C LEU A 2 -21.57 6.56 -18.68
N ILE A 3 -21.25 5.29 -18.38
CA ILE A 3 -20.82 4.84 -17.07
C ILE A 3 -19.33 4.47 -17.18
N ILE A 4 -18.48 5.09 -16.37
CA ILE A 4 -17.04 4.85 -16.37
C ILE A 4 -16.68 4.05 -15.12
N ALA A 5 -16.05 2.89 -15.32
CA ALA A 5 -15.47 2.08 -14.26
C ALA A 5 -13.97 2.38 -14.15
N GLY A 6 -13.48 2.69 -12.95
CA GLY A 6 -12.07 3.03 -12.71
C GLY A 6 -11.10 1.84 -12.74
N SER A 7 -11.61 0.62 -12.90
CA SER A 7 -10.84 -0.63 -13.03
C SER A 7 -11.69 -1.71 -13.69
N ASN A 8 -11.07 -2.78 -14.18
CA ASN A 8 -11.80 -3.95 -14.68
C ASN A 8 -12.56 -4.66 -13.54
N PHE A 9 -12.06 -4.61 -12.32
CA PHE A 9 -12.77 -5.13 -11.15
C PHE A 9 -14.13 -4.44 -10.99
N ILE A 10 -14.16 -3.10 -11.01
CA ILE A 10 -15.41 -2.32 -10.92
C ILE A 10 -16.30 -2.56 -12.13
N PHE A 11 -15.73 -2.64 -13.33
CA PHE A 11 -16.49 -2.96 -14.54
C PHE A 11 -17.23 -4.30 -14.39
N ARG A 12 -16.52 -5.36 -13.99
CA ARG A 12 -17.12 -6.69 -13.77
C ARG A 12 -18.19 -6.64 -12.67
N HIS A 13 -17.91 -5.94 -11.56
CA HIS A 13 -18.84 -5.78 -10.45
C HIS A 13 -20.15 -5.12 -10.92
N ILE A 14 -20.07 -4.02 -11.68
CA ILE A 14 -21.24 -3.33 -12.22
C ILE A 14 -22.00 -4.26 -13.17
N LYS A 15 -21.32 -4.94 -14.08
CA LYS A 15 -21.93 -5.84 -15.05
C LYS A 15 -22.65 -7.01 -14.39
N GLN A 16 -22.10 -7.56 -13.32
CA GLN A 16 -22.69 -8.72 -12.61
C GLN A 16 -23.87 -8.32 -11.72
N ASN A 17 -23.75 -7.22 -10.98
CA ASN A 17 -24.70 -6.89 -9.92
C ASN A 17 -25.75 -5.86 -10.35
N TYR A 18 -25.50 -5.09 -11.40
CA TYR A 18 -26.33 -3.97 -11.83
C TYR A 18 -26.77 -4.04 -13.30
N SER A 19 -26.66 -5.22 -13.95
CA SER A 19 -26.97 -5.42 -15.37
C SER A 19 -28.38 -4.96 -15.74
N LYS A 20 -29.36 -5.12 -14.85
CA LYS A 20 -30.73 -4.67 -15.06
C LYS A 20 -30.92 -3.15 -15.22
N TYR A 21 -29.89 -2.36 -14.79
CA TYR A 21 -29.88 -0.91 -14.96
C TYR A 21 -29.03 -0.45 -16.16
N LEU A 22 -28.41 -1.40 -16.86
CA LEU A 22 -27.63 -1.17 -18.06
C LEU A 22 -28.53 -1.46 -19.27
N ASP A 23 -29.31 -0.47 -19.70
CA ASP A 23 -30.11 -0.56 -20.94
C ASP A 23 -29.23 -0.34 -22.18
N ASN A 24 -29.78 -0.59 -23.37
CA ASN A 24 -29.09 -0.42 -24.65
C ASN A 24 -28.63 1.03 -24.93
N LYS A 25 -29.05 2.01 -24.13
CA LYS A 25 -28.67 3.42 -24.27
C LYS A 25 -27.48 3.81 -23.35
N LYS A 26 -27.06 2.94 -22.43
CA LYS A 26 -25.97 3.19 -21.49
C LYS A 26 -24.75 2.39 -21.89
N LYS A 27 -23.66 3.10 -22.15
CA LYS A 27 -22.35 2.48 -22.39
C LYS A 27 -21.60 2.35 -21.08
N LEU A 28 -21.13 1.15 -20.78
CA LEU A 28 -20.22 0.89 -19.67
C LEU A 28 -18.81 0.67 -20.25
N MET A 29 -17.83 1.45 -19.81
CA MET A 29 -16.45 1.31 -20.26
C MET A 29 -15.46 1.42 -19.08
N VAL A 30 -14.25 0.94 -19.29
CA VAL A 30 -13.16 1.08 -18.32
C VAL A 30 -12.29 2.25 -18.74
N ILE A 31 -12.12 3.20 -17.82
CA ILE A 31 -11.04 4.19 -17.86
C ILE A 31 -10.29 4.03 -16.55
N PHE A 32 -9.09 3.48 -16.62
CA PHE A 32 -8.26 3.29 -15.43
C PHE A 32 -7.99 4.61 -14.74
N ARG A 33 -8.09 4.59 -13.41
CA ARG A 33 -7.75 5.75 -12.62
C ARG A 33 -6.27 6.08 -12.76
N GLY A 34 -5.96 7.35 -12.99
CA GLY A 34 -4.59 7.85 -13.09
C GLY A 34 -4.06 8.37 -11.76
N ILE A 35 -2.73 8.39 -11.65
CA ILE A 35 -1.98 9.01 -10.56
C ILE A 35 -1.10 10.14 -11.11
N ASN A 36 -0.90 11.20 -10.32
CA ASN A 36 0.07 12.24 -10.64
C ASN A 36 1.49 11.73 -10.37
N VAL A 37 2.16 11.29 -11.43
CA VAL A 37 3.50 10.71 -11.36
C VAL A 37 4.61 11.74 -11.11
N ASP A 38 4.32 13.03 -11.31
CA ASP A 38 5.25 14.13 -11.02
C ASP A 38 5.24 14.47 -9.53
N TYR A 39 4.07 14.37 -8.88
CA TYR A 39 3.99 14.50 -7.42
C TYR A 39 4.63 13.28 -6.72
N PHE A 40 4.41 12.08 -7.24
CA PHE A 40 5.03 10.84 -6.75
C PHE A 40 6.29 10.53 -7.56
N ASP A 41 7.29 11.43 -7.46
CA ASP A 41 8.58 11.30 -8.15
C ASP A 41 9.70 10.94 -7.17
N PRO A 42 10.34 9.76 -7.32
CA PRO A 42 11.43 9.33 -6.46
C PRO A 42 12.68 10.20 -6.58
N THR A 43 12.81 11.00 -7.66
CA THR A 43 13.97 11.88 -7.87
C THR A 43 13.86 13.21 -7.10
N THR A 44 12.67 13.54 -6.59
CA THR A 44 12.47 14.74 -5.78
C THR A 44 13.39 14.75 -4.57
N LYS A 45 14.08 15.87 -4.34
CA LYS A 45 15.01 16.03 -3.23
C LYS A 45 14.26 16.38 -1.95
N PHE A 46 14.24 15.47 -1.01
CA PHE A 46 13.59 15.61 0.30
C PHE A 46 14.57 15.59 1.48
N GLU A 47 15.89 15.63 1.25
CA GLU A 47 16.94 15.31 2.26
C GLU A 47 16.74 15.96 3.64
N THR A 48 16.41 17.25 3.68
CA THR A 48 16.14 17.96 4.93
C THR A 48 14.85 17.52 5.59
N ASP A 49 13.84 17.19 4.78
CA ASP A 49 12.51 16.85 5.25
C ASP A 49 12.41 15.37 5.63
N GLU A 50 13.20 14.48 4.99
CA GLU A 50 13.35 13.06 5.40
C GLU A 50 13.85 12.97 6.85
N LYS A 51 14.94 13.68 7.19
CA LYS A 51 15.47 13.70 8.55
C LYS A 51 14.46 14.25 9.57
N LYS A 52 13.74 15.32 9.22
CA LYS A 52 12.70 15.88 10.08
C LYS A 52 11.54 14.90 10.28
N LEU A 53 11.12 14.22 9.21
CA LEU A 53 10.03 13.25 9.27
C LEU A 53 10.41 12.05 10.15
N LEU A 54 11.58 11.45 9.94
CA LEU A 54 12.07 10.33 10.74
C LEU A 54 12.18 10.70 12.22
N LYS A 55 12.73 11.89 12.53
CA LYS A 55 12.76 12.40 13.91
C LYS A 55 11.36 12.59 14.51
N LYS A 56 10.42 13.13 13.73
CA LYS A 56 9.02 13.30 14.16
C LYS A 56 8.34 11.95 14.43
N TRP A 57 8.69 10.92 13.69
CA TRP A 57 8.16 9.56 13.84
C TRP A 57 8.89 8.74 14.90
N ASP A 58 9.93 9.30 15.50
CA ASP A 58 10.79 8.62 16.48
C ASP A 58 11.39 7.32 15.90
N ILE A 59 12.04 7.46 14.73
CA ILE A 59 12.64 6.38 13.96
C ILE A 59 14.15 6.60 13.82
N GLU A 60 14.93 5.58 14.17
CA GLU A 60 16.36 5.53 13.94
C GLU A 60 16.67 5.30 12.45
N LYS A 61 17.66 6.03 11.93
CA LYS A 61 17.92 6.10 10.48
C LYS A 61 18.37 4.77 9.86
N ASP A 62 18.97 3.90 10.65
CA ASP A 62 19.68 2.72 10.13
C ASP A 62 18.80 1.45 10.08
N LYS A 63 17.53 1.57 10.44
CA LYS A 63 16.58 0.45 10.42
C LYS A 63 15.64 0.53 9.21
N LYS A 64 15.30 -0.62 8.68
CA LYS A 64 14.31 -0.73 7.60
C LYS A 64 12.93 -0.25 8.04
N ILE A 65 12.18 0.37 7.14
CA ILE A 65 10.84 0.90 7.39
C ILE A 65 9.81 0.16 6.53
N ILE A 66 8.87 -0.51 7.19
CA ILE A 66 7.72 -1.15 6.57
C ILE A 66 6.50 -0.28 6.82
N LEU A 67 5.94 0.32 5.76
CA LEU A 67 4.85 1.29 5.84
C LEU A 67 3.52 0.67 5.41
N LEU A 68 2.49 0.76 6.26
CA LEU A 68 1.10 0.49 5.91
C LEU A 68 0.30 1.81 5.97
N PRO A 69 0.09 2.48 4.82
CA PRO A 69 -0.71 3.69 4.78
C PRO A 69 -2.19 3.38 4.53
N GLY A 70 -3.06 4.08 5.24
CA GLY A 70 -4.50 3.95 5.05
C GLY A 70 -5.30 4.34 6.28
N ARG A 71 -6.56 4.71 6.07
CA ARG A 71 -7.48 5.00 7.19
C ARG A 71 -7.55 3.81 8.14
N LEU A 72 -7.65 4.08 9.43
CA LEU A 72 -7.86 3.01 10.43
C LEU A 72 -9.30 2.51 10.36
N THR A 73 -9.48 1.45 9.60
CA THR A 73 -10.76 0.73 9.43
C THR A 73 -10.49 -0.76 9.32
N SER A 74 -11.39 -1.60 9.83
CA SER A 74 -11.19 -3.06 9.89
C SER A 74 -10.85 -3.67 8.54
N TRP A 75 -11.52 -3.21 7.47
CA TRP A 75 -11.30 -3.74 6.14
C TRP A 75 -9.94 -3.36 5.49
N LYS A 76 -9.20 -2.40 6.07
CA LYS A 76 -7.83 -2.05 5.65
C LYS A 76 -6.76 -3.00 6.19
N GLY A 77 -7.13 -3.98 7.02
CA GLY A 77 -6.27 -5.09 7.41
C GLY A 77 -5.11 -4.74 8.34
N GLN A 78 -5.23 -3.67 9.15
CA GLN A 78 -4.18 -3.33 10.12
C GLN A 78 -3.95 -4.47 11.13
N GLU A 79 -4.99 -5.23 11.49
CA GLU A 79 -4.85 -6.39 12.38
C GLU A 79 -3.99 -7.47 11.73
N VAL A 80 -4.29 -7.81 10.47
CA VAL A 80 -3.50 -8.77 9.67
C VAL A 80 -2.03 -8.33 9.55
N PHE A 81 -1.81 -7.02 9.39
CA PHE A 81 -0.46 -6.46 9.34
C PHE A 81 0.26 -6.63 10.67
N ILE A 82 -0.37 -6.31 11.81
CA ILE A 82 0.23 -6.47 13.15
C ILE A 82 0.59 -7.95 13.41
N GLU A 83 -0.31 -8.86 13.06
CA GLU A 83 -0.05 -10.31 13.17
C GLU A 83 1.11 -10.75 12.28
N ALA A 84 1.17 -10.27 11.04
CA ALA A 84 2.28 -10.56 10.13
C ALA A 84 3.61 -10.02 10.66
N ILE A 85 3.63 -8.80 11.20
CA ILE A 85 4.82 -8.20 11.84
C ILE A 85 5.27 -9.03 13.04
N ASN A 86 4.35 -9.57 13.83
CA ASN A 86 4.70 -10.48 14.93
C ASN A 86 5.42 -11.75 14.40
N LEU A 87 4.93 -12.34 13.32
CA LEU A 87 5.57 -13.51 12.71
C LEU A 87 6.97 -13.19 12.14
N VAL A 88 7.11 -12.03 11.48
CA VAL A 88 8.42 -11.56 10.99
C VAL A 88 9.39 -11.34 12.14
N ASN A 89 8.89 -10.81 13.25
CA ASN A 89 9.68 -10.49 14.43
C ASN A 89 10.17 -11.74 15.18
N ILE A 90 9.38 -12.79 15.19
CA ILE A 90 9.80 -14.11 15.72
C ILE A 90 11.00 -14.65 14.92
N GLU A 91 11.04 -14.41 13.62
CA GLU A 91 12.10 -14.86 12.71
C GLU A 91 13.37 -13.99 12.81
N LEU A 92 13.22 -12.66 12.80
CA LEU A 92 14.33 -11.72 12.66
C LEU A 92 14.77 -11.05 13.98
N GLY A 93 13.92 -11.08 15.03
CA GLY A 93 14.13 -10.32 16.27
C GLY A 93 13.65 -8.88 16.22
N TYR A 94 13.56 -8.25 17.42
CA TYR A 94 12.83 -6.98 17.64
C TYR A 94 13.51 -5.72 17.10
N GLU A 95 14.74 -5.77 16.68
CA GLU A 95 15.50 -4.55 16.35
C GLU A 95 15.77 -4.38 14.85
N ALA A 96 15.30 -5.30 14.00
CA ALA A 96 15.66 -5.30 12.59
C ALA A 96 14.97 -4.20 11.76
N PHE A 97 13.78 -3.73 12.17
CA PHE A 97 12.98 -2.79 11.39
C PHE A 97 11.93 -2.06 12.24
N TYR A 98 11.36 -0.99 11.67
CA TYR A 98 10.14 -0.35 12.16
C TYR A 98 8.96 -0.67 11.25
N ALA A 99 7.79 -0.89 11.86
CA ALA A 99 6.51 -1.03 11.17
C ALA A 99 5.65 0.20 11.45
N ILE A 100 5.21 0.92 10.39
CA ILE A 100 4.47 2.16 10.54
C ILE A 100 3.05 1.96 10.04
N ILE A 101 2.08 2.18 10.90
CA ILE A 101 0.66 2.28 10.55
C ILE A 101 0.33 3.77 10.44
N LEU A 102 0.20 4.24 9.19
CA LEU A 102 0.01 5.65 8.87
C LEU A 102 -1.42 5.93 8.41
N GLY A 103 -2.17 6.67 9.20
CA GLY A 103 -3.52 7.12 8.81
C GLY A 103 -4.41 7.49 9.98
N SER A 104 -5.35 8.38 9.71
CA SER A 104 -6.32 8.84 10.71
C SER A 104 -7.35 7.76 11.01
N ASP A 105 -7.76 7.70 12.26
CA ASP A 105 -8.90 6.89 12.73
C ASP A 105 -10.26 7.52 12.36
N GLN A 106 -10.27 8.80 11.99
CA GLN A 106 -11.50 9.53 11.65
C GLN A 106 -12.59 9.41 12.72
N GLY A 107 -12.20 9.48 14.00
CA GLY A 107 -13.10 9.32 15.15
C GLY A 107 -13.42 7.87 15.52
N ARG A 108 -12.69 6.88 14.97
CA ARG A 108 -12.84 5.45 15.32
C ARG A 108 -11.88 5.04 16.45
N ASP A 109 -11.91 5.79 17.54
CA ASP A 109 -11.00 5.60 18.70
C ASP A 109 -10.97 4.15 19.22
N LEU A 110 -12.12 3.48 19.24
CA LEU A 110 -12.20 2.09 19.70
C LEU A 110 -11.37 1.14 18.83
N TYR A 111 -11.39 1.34 17.52
CA TYR A 111 -10.60 0.51 16.61
C TYR A 111 -9.09 0.80 16.77
N LYS A 112 -8.71 2.07 16.88
CA LYS A 112 -7.31 2.44 17.16
C LYS A 112 -6.81 1.84 18.47
N LYS A 113 -7.61 1.93 19.55
CA LYS A 113 -7.29 1.31 20.84
C LYS A 113 -7.15 -0.21 20.74
N LYS A 114 -8.01 -0.88 19.94
CA LYS A 114 -7.90 -2.32 19.67
C LYS A 114 -6.55 -2.66 19.02
N LEU A 115 -6.13 -1.91 18.00
CA LEU A 115 -4.85 -2.12 17.30
C LEU A 115 -3.65 -1.92 18.24
N ILE A 116 -3.68 -0.89 19.09
CA ILE A 116 -2.64 -0.62 20.08
C ILE A 116 -2.54 -1.81 21.07
N ARG A 117 -3.67 -2.25 21.64
CA ARG A 117 -3.69 -3.41 22.54
C ARG A 117 -3.16 -4.69 21.87
N LEU A 118 -3.50 -4.91 20.60
CA LEU A 118 -2.99 -6.06 19.85
C LEU A 118 -1.46 -5.99 19.70
N SER A 119 -0.91 -4.80 19.41
CA SER A 119 0.54 -4.60 19.34
C SER A 119 1.22 -4.81 20.71
N GLU A 120 0.58 -4.40 21.80
CA GLU A 120 1.07 -4.63 23.17
C GLU A 120 1.08 -6.12 23.53
N GLN A 121 0.01 -6.85 23.19
CA GLN A 121 -0.09 -8.31 23.39
C GLN A 121 1.05 -9.07 22.72
N TYR A 122 1.46 -8.64 21.52
CA TYR A 122 2.61 -9.20 20.80
C TYR A 122 3.96 -8.56 21.19
N ARG A 123 4.00 -7.66 22.19
CA ARG A 123 5.21 -6.96 22.64
C ARG A 123 5.89 -6.13 21.55
N LEU A 124 5.10 -5.58 20.63
CA LEU A 124 5.56 -4.82 19.46
C LEU A 124 5.52 -3.29 19.65
N SER A 125 5.22 -2.80 20.87
CA SER A 125 4.99 -1.36 21.14
C SER A 125 6.17 -0.45 20.80
N LYS A 126 7.41 -0.94 20.83
CA LYS A 126 8.58 -0.19 20.43
C LYS A 126 8.79 -0.18 18.91
N GLN A 127 8.38 -1.25 18.24
CA GLN A 127 8.61 -1.50 16.83
C GLN A 127 7.49 -0.96 15.94
N ILE A 128 6.22 -1.03 16.40
CA ILE A 128 5.07 -0.49 15.66
C ILE A 128 4.82 0.95 16.07
N LYS A 129 4.84 1.85 15.08
CA LYS A 129 4.51 3.27 15.28
C LYS A 129 3.16 3.58 14.64
N PHE A 130 2.25 4.16 15.41
CA PHE A 130 0.96 4.67 14.93
C PHE A 130 1.08 6.15 14.63
N ILE A 131 0.98 6.52 13.36
CA ILE A 131 1.10 7.91 12.88
C ILE A 131 -0.26 8.33 12.31
N ASP A 132 -0.87 9.37 12.87
CA ASP A 132 -2.23 9.77 12.52
C ASP A 132 -2.33 10.38 11.14
N HIS A 133 -1.41 11.25 10.76
CA HIS A 133 -1.47 11.98 9.48
C HIS A 133 -0.10 12.39 8.97
N CYS A 134 0.11 12.18 7.67
CA CYS A 134 1.21 12.75 6.93
C CYS A 134 0.65 13.59 5.76
N LYS A 135 1.00 14.88 5.71
CA LYS A 135 0.56 15.77 4.62
C LYS A 135 1.21 15.39 3.29
N ASP A 136 2.49 15.05 3.35
CA ASP A 136 3.29 14.69 2.18
C ASP A 136 3.45 13.17 2.13
N MET A 137 2.58 12.54 1.33
CA MET A 137 2.63 11.09 1.14
C MET A 137 3.80 10.66 0.26
N ALA A 138 4.27 11.50 -0.67
CA ALA A 138 5.46 11.19 -1.46
C ALA A 138 6.69 11.06 -0.55
N LEU A 139 6.83 11.97 0.42
CA LEU A 139 7.88 11.90 1.42
C LEU A 139 7.75 10.65 2.33
N ALA A 140 6.52 10.29 2.74
CA ALA A 140 6.28 9.09 3.54
C ALA A 140 6.71 7.81 2.79
N TYR A 141 6.38 7.71 1.50
CA TYR A 141 6.88 6.61 0.66
C TYR A 141 8.39 6.68 0.47
N LYS A 142 8.97 7.86 0.28
CA LYS A 142 10.41 8.05 0.08
C LYS A 142 11.25 7.48 1.21
N VAL A 143 10.82 7.66 2.46
CA VAL A 143 11.54 7.13 3.64
C VAL A 143 11.28 5.65 3.92
N SER A 144 10.36 5.01 3.20
CA SER A 144 9.98 3.61 3.42
C SER A 144 10.80 2.66 2.55
N ASP A 145 11.13 1.49 3.06
CA ASP A 145 11.80 0.42 2.30
C ASP A 145 10.79 -0.52 1.65
N ILE A 146 9.69 -0.84 2.34
CA ILE A 146 8.62 -1.72 1.88
C ILE A 146 7.29 -1.06 2.20
N VAL A 147 6.37 -1.10 1.25
CA VAL A 147 4.99 -0.62 1.45
C VAL A 147 4.02 -1.79 1.46
N ILE A 148 3.00 -1.70 2.30
CA ILE A 148 1.98 -2.73 2.45
C ILE A 148 0.59 -2.15 2.15
N SER A 149 -0.21 -2.87 1.39
CA SER A 149 -1.64 -2.64 1.21
C SER A 149 -2.39 -3.89 1.64
N ALA A 150 -2.84 -3.91 2.91
CA ALA A 150 -3.34 -5.13 3.56
C ALA A 150 -4.87 -5.28 3.54
N SER A 151 -5.57 -4.59 2.65
CA SER A 151 -7.04 -4.60 2.61
C SER A 151 -7.59 -6.04 2.54
N ILE A 152 -8.56 -6.36 3.42
CA ILE A 152 -9.24 -7.66 3.47
C ILE A 152 -10.53 -7.67 2.66
N GLU A 153 -10.98 -6.50 2.22
CA GLU A 153 -12.08 -6.32 1.27
C GLU A 153 -11.54 -5.70 -0.03
N PRO A 154 -12.18 -5.98 -1.18
CA PRO A 154 -11.71 -5.50 -2.46
C PRO A 154 -11.69 -3.99 -2.58
N GLU A 155 -10.56 -3.42 -2.95
CA GLU A 155 -10.46 -2.01 -3.31
C GLU A 155 -10.85 -1.78 -4.77
N ALA A 156 -11.46 -0.64 -5.05
CA ALA A 156 -11.86 -0.29 -6.42
C ALA A 156 -10.68 -0.17 -7.38
N PHE A 157 -9.51 0.32 -6.89
CA PHE A 157 -8.33 0.56 -7.72
C PHE A 157 -7.01 0.22 -7.03
N GLY A 158 -6.90 0.41 -5.70
CA GLY A 158 -5.65 0.17 -4.96
C GLY A 158 -4.67 1.34 -5.04
N ARG A 159 -5.10 2.54 -4.59
CA ARG A 159 -4.27 3.77 -4.64
C ARG A 159 -2.89 3.60 -4.00
N VAL A 160 -2.81 2.95 -2.85
CA VAL A 160 -1.53 2.70 -2.15
C VAL A 160 -0.54 1.96 -3.06
N ALA A 161 -1.01 0.98 -3.82
CA ALA A 161 -0.16 0.19 -4.69
C ALA A 161 0.43 1.03 -5.85
N VAL A 162 -0.36 1.91 -6.47
CA VAL A 162 0.14 2.76 -7.56
C VAL A 162 1.02 3.89 -7.04
N GLU A 163 0.72 4.46 -5.87
CA GLU A 163 1.53 5.50 -5.22
C GLU A 163 2.92 4.95 -4.84
N ALA A 164 2.97 3.79 -4.19
CA ALA A 164 4.22 3.11 -3.82
C ALA A 164 5.08 2.77 -5.04
N GLN A 165 4.49 2.16 -6.07
CA GLN A 165 5.19 1.84 -7.32
C GLN A 165 5.69 3.11 -8.02
N SER A 166 4.92 4.21 -8.01
CA SER A 166 5.34 5.50 -8.57
C SER A 166 6.60 6.03 -7.89
N MET A 167 6.71 5.81 -6.58
CA MET A 167 7.87 6.19 -5.75
C MET A 167 8.99 5.14 -5.76
N GLU A 168 8.95 4.17 -6.68
CA GLU A 168 9.92 3.06 -6.75
C GLU A 168 10.03 2.26 -5.46
N ARG A 169 8.95 2.17 -4.68
CA ARG A 169 8.96 1.38 -3.46
C ARG A 169 8.37 -0.01 -3.73
N PRO A 170 9.10 -1.06 -3.31
CA PRO A 170 8.54 -2.41 -3.31
C PRO A 170 7.22 -2.44 -2.55
N ILE A 171 6.18 -2.99 -3.17
CA ILE A 171 4.83 -3.08 -2.61
C ILE A 171 4.44 -4.54 -2.40
N ILE A 172 3.83 -4.84 -1.27
CA ILE A 172 3.09 -6.08 -1.04
C ILE A 172 1.62 -5.73 -0.88
N ALA A 173 0.74 -6.27 -1.69
CA ALA A 173 -0.69 -6.02 -1.61
C ALA A 173 -1.48 -7.32 -1.54
N SER A 174 -2.67 -7.25 -0.93
CA SER A 174 -3.62 -8.36 -0.94
C SER A 174 -4.10 -8.65 -2.36
N ASN A 175 -4.21 -9.94 -2.70
CA ASN A 175 -4.59 -10.44 -4.03
C ASN A 175 -6.10 -10.33 -4.25
N ILE A 176 -6.68 -9.14 -4.07
CA ILE A 176 -8.12 -8.87 -4.26
C ILE A 176 -8.36 -7.50 -4.90
N GLY A 177 -9.49 -7.36 -5.57
CA GLY A 177 -9.95 -6.09 -6.12
C GLY A 177 -9.04 -5.49 -7.19
N GLY A 178 -8.96 -4.16 -7.22
CA GLY A 178 -8.15 -3.41 -8.20
C GLY A 178 -6.65 -3.54 -8.02
N SER A 179 -6.15 -3.98 -6.87
CA SER A 179 -4.71 -4.17 -6.63
C SER A 179 -4.09 -5.17 -7.62
N ASN A 180 -4.85 -6.21 -8.00
CA ASN A 180 -4.41 -7.23 -8.97
C ASN A 180 -4.20 -6.68 -10.38
N GLU A 181 -4.75 -5.52 -10.67
CA GLU A 181 -4.65 -4.90 -12.00
C GLU A 181 -3.45 -3.94 -12.09
N THR A 182 -2.96 -3.48 -10.94
CA THR A 182 -1.87 -2.51 -10.84
C THR A 182 -0.53 -3.14 -10.52
N ILE A 183 -0.50 -4.38 -10.02
CA ILE A 183 0.71 -5.12 -9.67
C ILE A 183 0.86 -6.32 -10.59
N ILE A 184 2.05 -6.49 -11.15
CA ILE A 184 2.48 -7.73 -11.81
C ILE A 184 3.29 -8.51 -10.78
N ASP A 185 2.69 -9.59 -10.24
CA ASP A 185 3.29 -10.35 -9.13
C ASP A 185 4.72 -10.77 -9.42
N GLU A 186 5.59 -10.62 -8.43
CA GLU A 186 7.03 -10.88 -8.42
C GLU A 186 7.87 -10.01 -9.39
N LYS A 187 7.24 -9.13 -10.18
CA LYS A 187 7.92 -8.22 -11.13
C LYS A 187 7.86 -6.76 -10.70
N THR A 188 6.67 -6.26 -10.40
CA THR A 188 6.46 -4.85 -10.03
C THR A 188 6.04 -4.67 -8.57
N GLY A 189 5.89 -5.76 -7.84
CA GLY A 189 5.48 -5.88 -6.46
C GLY A 189 5.09 -7.32 -6.16
N PHE A 190 4.48 -7.56 -5.01
CA PHE A 190 4.09 -8.89 -4.57
C PHE A 190 2.63 -8.93 -4.16
N LEU A 191 1.98 -10.03 -4.49
CA LEU A 191 0.62 -10.32 -4.06
C LEU A 191 0.64 -11.40 -2.97
N TYR A 192 -0.25 -11.27 -1.99
CA TYR A 192 -0.43 -12.24 -0.92
C TYR A 192 -1.91 -12.58 -0.71
N GLU A 193 -2.21 -13.69 -0.08
CA GLU A 193 -3.59 -14.13 0.22
C GLU A 193 -4.26 -13.15 1.19
N ALA A 194 -5.36 -12.54 0.77
CA ALA A 194 -6.04 -11.51 1.56
C ALA A 194 -6.51 -12.05 2.93
N GLY A 195 -6.20 -11.32 3.99
CA GLY A 195 -6.52 -11.72 5.37
C GLY A 195 -5.57 -12.75 5.98
N ASP A 196 -4.60 -13.30 5.22
CA ASP A 196 -3.64 -14.27 5.72
C ASP A 196 -2.33 -13.59 6.18
N ALA A 197 -2.20 -13.40 7.49
CA ALA A 197 -0.99 -12.83 8.11
C ALA A 197 0.27 -13.66 7.83
N LYS A 198 0.15 -14.99 7.73
CA LYS A 198 1.28 -15.89 7.43
C LYS A 198 1.74 -15.74 5.99
N SER A 199 0.81 -15.59 5.04
CA SER A 199 1.13 -15.29 3.65
C SER A 199 1.83 -13.93 3.54
N LEU A 200 1.33 -12.90 4.24
CA LEU A 200 1.92 -11.57 4.28
C LEU A 200 3.33 -11.59 4.89
N SER A 201 3.51 -12.26 6.04
CA SER A 201 4.83 -12.33 6.71
C SER A 201 5.89 -12.97 5.82
N LYS A 202 5.56 -14.04 5.08
CA LYS A 202 6.48 -14.68 4.12
C LYS A 202 6.93 -13.72 3.01
N LYS A 203 6.01 -12.88 2.48
CA LYS A 203 6.37 -11.90 1.45
C LYS A 203 7.22 -10.76 2.05
N ILE A 204 6.96 -10.33 3.28
CA ILE A 204 7.79 -9.34 4.00
C ILE A 204 9.21 -9.90 4.21
N LEU A 205 9.35 -11.11 4.75
CA LEU A 205 10.63 -11.78 4.94
C LEU A 205 11.40 -11.92 3.62
N LYS A 206 10.71 -12.36 2.55
CA LYS A 206 11.30 -12.44 1.20
C LYS A 206 11.94 -11.11 0.80
N LEU A 207 11.25 -9.98 0.98
CA LEU A 207 11.79 -8.66 0.62
C LEU A 207 12.91 -8.19 1.56
N LEU A 208 12.83 -8.48 2.85
CA LEU A 208 13.87 -8.10 3.81
C LEU A 208 15.20 -8.85 3.58
N TYR A 209 15.13 -10.08 3.02
CA TYR A 209 16.30 -10.88 2.66
C TYR A 209 16.85 -10.60 1.26
N LEU A 210 16.12 -9.86 0.40
CA LEU A 210 16.64 -9.49 -0.92
C LEU A 210 17.76 -8.46 -0.81
N ASP A 211 18.74 -8.58 -1.70
CA ASP A 211 19.74 -7.53 -1.85
C ASP A 211 19.15 -6.22 -2.39
N GLU A 212 19.82 -5.11 -2.12
CA GLU A 212 19.34 -3.78 -2.50
C GLU A 212 19.18 -3.59 -4.02
N THR A 213 19.98 -4.29 -4.82
CA THR A 213 19.95 -4.19 -6.28
C THR A 213 18.64 -4.77 -6.81
N LEU A 214 18.25 -5.93 -6.28
CA LEU A 214 16.99 -6.58 -6.64
C LEU A 214 15.78 -5.77 -6.15
N LEU A 215 15.82 -5.25 -4.92
CA LEU A 215 14.78 -4.37 -4.40
C LEU A 215 14.58 -3.13 -5.29
N LYS A 216 15.66 -2.46 -5.66
CA LYS A 216 15.64 -1.31 -6.59
C LYS A 216 15.08 -1.70 -7.96
N SER A 217 15.48 -2.85 -8.49
CA SER A 217 14.98 -3.33 -9.79
C SER A 217 13.46 -3.51 -9.79
N ILE A 218 12.90 -4.09 -8.72
CA ILE A 218 11.45 -4.25 -8.54
C ILE A 218 10.75 -2.88 -8.51
N GLY A 219 11.30 -1.94 -7.74
CA GLY A 219 10.78 -0.57 -7.64
C GLY A 219 10.78 0.14 -9.00
N ILE A 220 11.89 0.10 -9.73
CA ILE A 220 12.02 0.70 -11.07
C ILE A 220 11.01 0.08 -12.06
N GLN A 221 10.83 -1.24 -12.04
CA GLN A 221 9.84 -1.91 -12.88
C GLN A 221 8.41 -1.50 -12.49
N GLY A 222 8.14 -1.35 -11.17
CA GLY A 222 6.90 -0.82 -10.66
C GLY A 222 6.59 0.57 -11.24
N ARG A 223 7.53 1.51 -11.11
CA ARG A 223 7.35 2.86 -11.68
C ARG A 223 7.11 2.83 -13.19
N LYS A 224 7.88 2.06 -13.94
CA LYS A 224 7.66 1.91 -15.39
C LYS A 224 6.24 1.46 -15.73
N ASN A 225 5.72 0.47 -15.01
CA ASN A 225 4.35 -0.01 -15.20
C ASN A 225 3.31 1.10 -14.92
N ILE A 226 3.50 1.87 -13.85
CA ILE A 226 2.56 2.94 -13.48
C ILE A 226 2.61 4.09 -14.48
N VAL A 227 3.80 4.59 -14.83
CA VAL A 227 3.96 5.67 -15.80
C VAL A 227 3.38 5.27 -17.17
N GLN A 228 3.53 4.01 -17.56
CA GLN A 228 3.01 3.54 -18.86
C GLN A 228 1.49 3.35 -18.87
N LYS A 229 0.86 2.97 -17.76
CA LYS A 229 -0.54 2.50 -17.78
C LYS A 229 -1.51 3.32 -16.95
N PHE A 230 -1.03 3.95 -15.87
CA PHE A 230 -1.87 4.50 -14.81
C PHE A 230 -1.54 5.97 -14.47
N ASN A 231 -0.98 6.73 -15.39
CA ASN A 231 -0.77 8.17 -15.20
C ASN A 231 -2.06 8.96 -15.51
N VAL A 232 -2.14 10.19 -14.96
CA VAL A 232 -3.29 11.09 -15.15
C VAL A 232 -3.51 11.44 -16.62
N GLU A 233 -2.45 11.65 -17.39
CA GLU A 233 -2.56 11.99 -18.81
C GLU A 233 -3.29 10.88 -19.58
N LYS A 234 -2.88 9.62 -19.39
CA LYS A 234 -3.59 8.48 -19.99
C LYS A 234 -5.06 8.42 -19.61
N MET A 235 -5.35 8.63 -18.32
CA MET A 235 -6.74 8.66 -17.86
C MET A 235 -7.56 9.74 -18.59
N CYS A 236 -6.97 10.93 -18.83
CA CYS A 236 -7.67 12.03 -19.47
C CYS A 236 -7.84 11.86 -20.99
N PHE A 237 -6.96 11.09 -21.63
CA PHE A 237 -7.01 10.85 -23.08
C PHE A 237 -7.59 9.49 -23.48
N SER A 238 -8.14 8.72 -22.52
CA SER A 238 -8.82 7.44 -22.75
C SER A 238 -10.33 7.64 -22.90
#